data_d08610767d6da62b52840add69d1a9e9
#
_entry.id   d08610767d6da62b52840add69d1a9e9
#
_cell.length_a   1.000
_cell.length_b   1.000
_cell.length_c   1.000
_cell.angle_alpha   90.00
_cell.angle_beta   90.00
_cell.angle_gamma   90.00
#
_symmetry.space_group_name_H-M   'P 1'
#
loop_
_entity.id
_entity.type
_entity.pdbx_description
1 polymer ?
#
loop_
_entity_poly.entity_id
_entity_poly.type
_entity_poly.pdbx_seq_one_letter_code
_entity_poly.pdbx_strand_id
1 'polypeptide(L)'
;MKNLTPRQQEILNVSLELFYKRGFADTSMRDIAEVLNVKAASLYAHIKSKEEIMEWISDDVSNRFMQRNDDLKNPSLSAQEKVRILVVNHLTAMYNNV
;
A
#
# COMPACT_ATOMS: atom_id res chain seq x y z
N MET A 1 12.38 8.72 -4.81
CA MET A 1 11.08 8.57 -4.17
C MET A 1 10.02 9.32 -4.94
N LYS A 2 8.91 8.66 -5.24
CA LYS A 2 7.82 9.29 -5.96
C LYS A 2 6.99 10.15 -5.01
N ASN A 3 6.77 11.40 -5.40
CA ASN A 3 5.87 12.26 -4.63
C ASN A 3 4.43 11.96 -5.06
N LEU A 4 3.67 11.41 -4.17
CA LEU A 4 2.27 11.08 -4.43
C LEU A 4 1.40 12.33 -4.27
N THR A 5 0.41 12.47 -5.16
CA THR A 5 -0.61 13.50 -4.98
C THR A 5 -1.48 13.17 -3.76
N PRO A 6 -2.24 14.13 -3.22
CA PRO A 6 -3.16 13.83 -2.10
C PRO A 6 -4.13 12.70 -2.42
N ARG A 7 -4.65 12.65 -3.65
CA ARG A 7 -5.56 11.56 -4.05
C ARG A 7 -4.84 10.23 -4.11
N GLN A 8 -3.62 10.20 -4.64
CA GLN A 8 -2.83 8.98 -4.68
C GLN A 8 -2.51 8.49 -3.27
N GLN A 9 -2.25 9.41 -2.34
CA GLN A 9 -2.01 9.06 -0.95
C GLN A 9 -3.24 8.43 -0.31
N GLU A 10 -4.44 8.96 -0.60
CA GLU A 10 -5.69 8.36 -0.14
C GLU A 10 -5.87 6.94 -0.68
N ILE A 11 -5.60 6.75 -1.97
CA ILE A 11 -5.69 5.44 -2.62
C ILE A 11 -4.73 4.47 -1.94
N LEU A 12 -3.51 4.90 -1.69
CA LEU A 12 -2.51 4.08 -1.03
C LEU A 12 -2.98 3.66 0.37
N ASN A 13 -3.46 4.61 1.16
CA ASN A 13 -3.89 4.33 2.54
C ASN A 13 -5.03 3.32 2.58
N VAL A 14 -6.05 3.50 1.72
CA VAL A 14 -7.19 2.59 1.65
C VAL A 14 -6.75 1.21 1.16
N SER A 15 -5.89 1.18 0.16
CA SER A 15 -5.38 -0.07 -0.39
C SER A 15 -4.59 -0.88 0.63
N LEU A 16 -3.73 -0.21 1.39
CA LEU A 16 -2.95 -0.87 2.44
C LEU A 16 -3.87 -1.52 3.48
N GLU A 17 -4.92 -0.80 3.88
CA GLU A 17 -5.86 -1.32 4.85
C GLU A 17 -6.60 -2.55 4.32
N LEU A 18 -7.05 -2.50 3.06
CA LEU A 18 -7.73 -3.63 2.44
C LEU A 18 -6.79 -4.82 2.22
N PHE A 19 -5.55 -4.56 1.80
CA PHE A 19 -4.55 -5.62 1.64
C PHE A 19 -4.28 -6.31 2.98
N TYR A 20 -4.27 -5.55 4.05
CA TYR A 20 -4.08 -6.11 5.38
C TYR A 20 -5.26 -6.96 5.82
N LYS A 21 -6.49 -6.47 5.62
CA LYS A 21 -7.70 -7.14 6.09
C LYS A 21 -8.10 -8.33 5.23
N ARG A 22 -7.95 -8.21 3.92
CA ARG A 22 -8.42 -9.22 2.96
C ARG A 22 -7.30 -9.97 2.26
N GLY A 23 -6.11 -9.41 2.23
CA GLY A 23 -5.01 -9.90 1.43
C GLY A 23 -4.97 -9.23 0.07
N PHE A 24 -3.79 -9.19 -0.52
CA PHE A 24 -3.57 -8.56 -1.81
C PHE A 24 -4.38 -9.25 -2.92
N ALA A 25 -4.34 -10.58 -2.94
CA ALA A 25 -5.01 -11.36 -3.99
C ALA A 25 -6.54 -11.17 -3.97
N ASP A 26 -7.11 -11.01 -2.78
CA ASP A 26 -8.56 -10.90 -2.60
C ASP A 26 -9.07 -9.46 -2.63
N THR A 27 -8.21 -8.50 -2.90
CA THR A 27 -8.58 -7.10 -3.02
C THR A 27 -8.57 -6.70 -4.48
N SER A 28 -9.70 -6.16 -4.98
CA SER A 28 -9.80 -5.69 -6.35
C SER A 28 -9.74 -4.16 -6.39
N MET A 29 -9.49 -3.61 -7.59
CA MET A 29 -9.57 -2.17 -7.81
C MET A 29 -10.97 -1.64 -7.51
N ARG A 30 -11.99 -2.44 -7.80
CA ARG A 30 -13.37 -2.07 -7.49
C ARG A 30 -13.59 -1.94 -5.98
N ASP A 31 -13.01 -2.84 -5.19
CA ASP A 31 -13.11 -2.76 -3.73
C ASP A 31 -12.52 -1.45 -3.21
N ILE A 32 -11.38 -1.06 -3.76
CA ILE A 32 -10.72 0.19 -3.38
C ILE A 32 -11.60 1.38 -3.75
N ALA A 33 -12.15 1.37 -4.96
CA ALA A 33 -13.03 2.44 -5.44
C ALA A 33 -14.28 2.57 -4.56
N GLU A 34 -14.86 1.45 -4.12
CA GLU A 34 -16.04 1.46 -3.26
C GLU A 34 -15.74 2.13 -1.92
N VAL A 35 -14.61 1.80 -1.30
CA VAL A 35 -14.24 2.40 -0.01
C VAL A 35 -14.02 3.90 -0.17
N LEU A 36 -13.42 4.33 -1.28
CA LEU A 36 -13.19 5.74 -1.57
C LEU A 36 -14.44 6.46 -2.04
N ASN A 37 -15.51 5.72 -2.30
CA ASN A 37 -16.78 6.27 -2.82
C ASN A 37 -16.58 6.97 -4.16
N VAL A 38 -15.81 6.35 -5.04
CA VAL A 38 -15.58 6.83 -6.41
C VAL A 38 -15.86 5.69 -7.38
N LYS A 39 -16.01 6.04 -8.66
CA LYS A 39 -16.16 5.04 -9.71
C LYS A 39 -14.80 4.43 -10.04
N ALA A 40 -14.80 3.16 -10.44
CA ALA A 40 -13.58 2.49 -10.84
C ALA A 40 -12.83 3.25 -11.95
N ALA A 41 -13.56 3.84 -12.89
CA ALA A 41 -12.95 4.64 -13.95
C ALA A 41 -12.17 5.83 -13.40
N SER A 42 -12.68 6.47 -12.34
CA SER A 42 -11.98 7.56 -11.67
C SER A 42 -10.70 7.08 -11.00
N LEU A 43 -10.75 5.88 -10.42
CA LEU A 43 -9.58 5.28 -9.79
C LEU A 43 -8.48 5.03 -10.82
N TYR A 44 -8.85 4.48 -11.98
CA TYR A 44 -7.90 4.19 -13.05
C TYR A 44 -7.27 5.45 -13.65
N ALA A 45 -7.85 6.62 -13.43
CA ALA A 45 -7.24 7.89 -13.84
C ALA A 45 -5.99 8.20 -13.00
N HIS A 46 -5.89 7.65 -11.81
CA HIS A 46 -4.78 7.93 -10.89
C HIS A 46 -3.81 6.77 -10.74
N ILE A 47 -4.24 5.55 -11.04
CA ILE A 47 -3.44 4.36 -10.84
C ILE A 47 -3.87 3.27 -11.83
N LYS A 48 -2.91 2.55 -12.39
CA LYS A 48 -3.17 1.55 -13.41
C LYS A 48 -3.65 0.21 -12.86
N SER A 49 -3.11 -0.19 -11.72
CA SER A 49 -3.38 -1.52 -11.17
C SER A 49 -3.01 -1.56 -9.70
N LYS A 50 -3.48 -2.60 -9.00
CA LYS A 50 -3.08 -2.80 -7.60
C LYS A 50 -1.59 -3.15 -7.48
N GLU A 51 -0.98 -3.69 -8.53
CA GLU A 51 0.45 -3.96 -8.58
C GLU A 51 1.25 -2.65 -8.55
N GLU A 52 0.74 -1.60 -9.19
CA GLU A 52 1.37 -0.27 -9.12
C GLU A 52 1.33 0.27 -7.69
N ILE A 53 0.26 -0.01 -6.95
CA ILE A 53 0.18 0.36 -5.53
C ILE A 53 1.30 -0.32 -4.75
N MET A 54 1.57 -1.58 -5.07
CA MET A 54 2.68 -2.32 -4.46
C MET A 54 4.03 -1.66 -4.75
N GLU A 55 4.22 -1.16 -5.96
CA GLU A 55 5.43 -0.44 -6.32
C GLU A 55 5.58 0.84 -5.50
N TRP A 56 4.48 1.58 -5.30
CA TRP A 56 4.49 2.78 -4.46
C TRP A 56 4.89 2.45 -3.03
N ILE A 57 4.35 1.37 -2.49
CA ILE A 57 4.70 0.90 -1.14
C ILE A 57 6.17 0.57 -1.08
N SER A 58 6.65 -0.19 -2.06
CA SER A 58 8.05 -0.63 -2.11
C SER A 58 9.00 0.57 -2.18
N ASP A 59 8.69 1.56 -3.03
CA ASP A 59 9.51 2.75 -3.17
C ASP A 59 9.52 3.60 -1.89
N ASP A 60 8.33 3.85 -1.34
CA ASP A 60 8.21 4.69 -0.15
C ASP A 60 8.86 4.03 1.06
N VAL A 61 8.64 2.74 1.21
CA VAL A 61 9.12 2.01 2.37
C VAL A 61 10.60 1.65 2.25
N SER A 62 11.11 1.43 1.03
CA SER A 62 12.54 1.23 0.83
C SER A 62 13.35 2.34 1.45
N ASN A 63 12.85 3.57 1.33
CA ASN A 63 13.57 4.73 1.83
C ASN A 63 13.35 4.98 3.32
N ARG A 64 12.21 4.54 3.88
CA ARG A 64 11.86 4.84 5.27
C ARG A 64 12.05 3.67 6.21
N PHE A 65 11.73 2.46 5.76
CA PHE A 65 11.66 1.29 6.63
C PHE A 65 12.73 0.26 6.35
N MET A 66 13.23 0.15 5.13
CA MET A 66 14.30 -0.80 4.84
C MET A 66 15.58 -0.47 5.58
N GLN A 67 15.78 0.81 5.91
CA GLN A 67 16.91 1.20 6.73
C GLN A 67 16.76 0.81 8.19
N ARG A 68 15.53 0.55 8.62
CA ARG A 68 15.22 0.21 10.00
C ARG A 68 14.90 -1.27 10.21
N ASN A 69 14.42 -1.95 9.17
CA ASN A 69 13.99 -3.34 9.26
C ASN A 69 14.76 -4.19 8.27
N ASP A 70 15.75 -4.92 8.76
CA ASP A 70 16.48 -5.87 7.94
C ASP A 70 15.59 -6.98 7.41
N ASP A 71 14.45 -7.20 8.04
CA ASP A 71 13.49 -8.24 7.63
C ASP A 71 13.01 -8.03 6.21
N LEU A 72 12.85 -6.76 5.77
CA LEU A 72 12.39 -6.45 4.42
C LEU A 72 13.46 -6.72 3.36
N LYS A 73 14.71 -6.85 3.77
CA LYS A 73 15.83 -7.18 2.88
C LYS A 73 16.01 -8.68 2.73
N ASN A 74 15.29 -9.46 3.52
CA ASN A 74 15.42 -10.91 3.51
C ASN A 74 14.84 -11.48 2.20
N PRO A 75 15.68 -12.11 1.35
CA PRO A 75 15.21 -12.62 0.07
C PRO A 75 14.27 -13.83 0.21
N SER A 76 14.23 -14.45 1.38
CA SER A 76 13.34 -15.59 1.61
C SER A 76 11.91 -15.17 1.91
N LEU A 77 11.65 -13.89 2.18
CA LEU A 77 10.30 -13.41 2.41
C LEU A 77 9.54 -13.31 1.09
N SER A 78 8.31 -13.83 1.09
CA SER A 78 7.44 -13.71 -0.07
C SER A 78 6.99 -12.25 -0.23
N ALA A 79 6.48 -11.91 -1.43
CA ALA A 79 5.94 -10.59 -1.67
C ALA A 79 4.80 -10.27 -0.70
N GLN A 80 3.95 -11.28 -0.39
CA GLN A 80 2.86 -11.12 0.55
C GLN A 80 3.34 -10.84 1.97
N GLU A 81 4.39 -11.52 2.40
CA GLU A 81 4.97 -11.29 3.71
C GLU A 81 5.56 -9.90 3.84
N LYS A 82 6.25 -9.43 2.79
CA LYS A 82 6.78 -8.08 2.75
C LYS A 82 5.68 -7.05 2.84
N VAL A 83 4.59 -7.24 2.10
CA VAL A 83 3.43 -6.34 2.14
C VAL A 83 2.85 -6.30 3.54
N ARG A 84 2.71 -7.47 4.18
CA ARG A 84 2.17 -7.53 5.53
C ARG A 84 3.00 -6.72 6.52
N ILE A 85 4.32 -6.88 6.46
CA ILE A 85 5.24 -6.13 7.32
C ILE A 85 5.09 -4.63 7.07
N LEU A 86 5.04 -4.22 5.80
CA LEU A 86 4.92 -2.84 5.41
C LEU A 86 3.60 -2.23 5.88
N VAL A 87 2.51 -2.96 5.71
CA VAL A 87 1.18 -2.48 6.12
C VAL A 87 1.11 -2.31 7.63
N VAL A 88 1.60 -3.30 8.38
CA VAL A 88 1.60 -3.23 9.84
C VAL A 88 2.42 -2.03 10.31
N ASN A 89 3.60 -1.83 9.74
CA ASN A 89 4.46 -0.70 10.10
C ASN A 89 3.79 0.63 9.75
N HIS A 90 3.15 0.72 8.60
CA HIS A 90 2.46 1.92 8.16
C HIS A 90 1.29 2.26 9.09
N LEU A 91 0.46 1.28 9.41
CA LEU A 91 -0.68 1.48 10.30
C LEU A 91 -0.23 1.84 11.71
N THR A 92 0.83 1.19 12.20
CA THR A 92 1.39 1.51 13.51
C THR A 92 1.87 2.95 13.56
N ALA A 93 2.55 3.41 12.51
CA ALA A 93 3.02 4.79 12.43
C ALA A 93 1.85 5.78 12.41
N MET A 94 0.77 5.45 11.70
CA MET A 94 -0.42 6.29 11.66
C MET A 94 -1.06 6.44 13.05
N TYR A 95 -1.18 5.33 13.78
CA TYR A 95 -1.79 5.35 15.10
C TYR A 95 -0.91 6.03 16.15
N ASN A 96 0.41 5.92 16.00
CA ASN A 96 1.33 6.51 16.95
C ASN A 96 1.55 8.00 16.76
N ASN A 97 1.15 8.55 15.63
CA ASN A 97 1.27 9.97 15.34
C ASN A 97 0.01 10.78 15.66
N VAL A 98 -0.88 10.21 16.40
CA VAL A 98 -2.11 10.88 16.81
C VAL A 98 -1.87 11.75 18.03
#